data_ae2a8a77a19510be41e41106e9ca0967
#
_entry.id   ae2a8a77a19510be41e41106e9ca0967
#
_cell.length_a   1.000
_cell.length_b   1.000
_cell.length_c   1.000
_cell.angle_alpha   90.00
_cell.angle_beta   90.00
_cell.angle_gamma   90.00
#
_symmetry.space_group_name_H-M   'P 1'
#
loop_
_entity.id
_entity.type
_entity.pdbx_description
1 polymer ?
#
loop_
_entity_poly.entity_id
_entity_poly.type
_entity_poly.pdbx_seq_one_letter_code
_entity_poly.pdbx_strand_id
1 'polypeptide(L)'
;MDGLRLRFRRAYPGFELDIDLALPGRGVTALFGHSGSGKSTCLRCIAGLEKAAEGEVTINGETWQDSRHNLFVAPHRRALGYVFQDANLFRHLTVRRNLAFGLKRIAAAERRVELE
;
A
#
# COMPACT_ATOMS: atom_id res chain seq x y z
N MET A 1 9.44 10.32 -14.01
CA MET A 1 9.41 11.28 -12.88
C MET A 1 9.39 10.50 -11.58
N ASP A 2 10.39 10.72 -10.73
CA ASP A 2 10.45 10.05 -9.44
C ASP A 2 9.62 10.81 -8.40
N GLY A 3 8.87 10.08 -7.61
CA GLY A 3 8.07 10.66 -6.55
C GLY A 3 6.77 9.92 -6.34
N LEU A 4 6.20 10.14 -5.17
CA LEU A 4 4.90 9.60 -4.79
C LEU A 4 3.90 10.75 -4.75
N ARG A 5 2.88 10.67 -5.57
CA ARG A 5 1.80 11.64 -5.60
C ARG A 5 0.53 10.98 -5.09
N LEU A 6 -0.02 11.53 -4.03
CA LEU A 6 -1.22 11.01 -3.38
C LEU A 6 -2.29 12.08 -3.32
N ARG A 7 -3.48 11.73 -3.74
CA ARG A 7 -4.63 12.59 -3.63
C ARG A 7 -5.86 11.75 -3.36
N PHE A 8 -6.41 11.87 -2.14
CA PHE A 8 -7.58 11.12 -1.72
C PHE A 8 -8.61 12.01 -1.08
N ARG A 9 -9.87 11.77 -1.41
CA ARG A 9 -10.98 12.37 -0.76
C ARG A 9 -12.02 11.30 -0.45
N ARG A 10 -12.33 11.14 0.83
CA ARG A 10 -13.32 10.17 1.28
C ARG A 10 -14.01 10.65 2.54
N ALA A 11 -15.35 10.63 2.51
CA ALA A 11 -16.16 10.96 3.67
C ALA A 11 -16.45 9.72 4.50
N TYR A 12 -16.33 9.86 5.82
CA TYR A 12 -16.72 8.86 6.80
C TYR A 12 -17.70 9.47 7.78
N PRO A 13 -18.52 8.67 8.48
CA PRO A 13 -19.34 9.21 9.56
C PRO A 13 -18.47 9.94 10.59
N GLY A 14 -18.71 11.22 10.75
CA GLY A 14 -18.00 12.06 11.71
C GLY A 14 -16.65 12.58 11.27
N PHE A 15 -16.17 12.21 10.06
CA PHE A 15 -14.90 12.77 9.60
C PHE A 15 -14.72 12.63 8.08
N GLU A 16 -13.94 13.52 7.51
CA GLU A 16 -13.59 13.49 6.10
C GLU A 16 -12.08 13.36 5.94
N LEU A 17 -11.65 12.37 5.15
CA LEU A 17 -10.27 12.23 4.75
C LEU A 17 -10.04 13.06 3.48
N ASP A 18 -9.15 14.03 3.58
CA ASP A 18 -8.76 14.88 2.45
C ASP A 18 -7.24 15.01 2.46
N ILE A 19 -6.59 14.26 1.57
CA ILE A 19 -5.13 14.17 1.51
C ILE A 19 -4.68 14.61 0.13
N ASP A 20 -3.67 15.48 0.11
CA ASP A 20 -2.99 15.93 -1.09
C ASP A 20 -1.51 16.06 -0.76
N LEU A 21 -0.73 15.05 -1.12
CA LEU A 21 0.68 14.95 -0.78
C LEU A 21 1.54 14.64 -1.99
N ALA A 22 2.72 15.25 -2.02
CA ALA A 22 3.80 14.90 -2.92
C ALA A 22 5.01 14.54 -2.08
N LEU A 23 5.49 13.32 -2.20
CA LEU A 23 6.55 12.75 -1.37
C LEU A 23 7.70 12.26 -2.23
N PRO A 24 8.92 12.16 -1.66
CA PRO A 24 10.03 11.55 -2.37
C PRO A 24 9.72 10.11 -2.76
N GLY A 25 10.17 9.69 -3.94
CA GLY A 25 10.00 8.33 -4.44
C GLY A 25 10.99 7.33 -3.84
N ARG A 26 11.94 7.80 -3.03
CA ARG A 26 12.98 6.98 -2.39
C ARG A 26 13.17 7.38 -0.95
N GLY A 27 13.74 6.48 -0.16
CA GLY A 27 14.00 6.70 1.25
C GLY A 27 12.78 6.38 2.11
N VAL A 28 12.77 6.92 3.30
CA VAL A 28 11.72 6.69 4.30
C VAL A 28 10.97 7.98 4.56
N THR A 29 9.66 7.91 4.42
CA THR A 29 8.76 9.00 4.82
C THR A 29 7.86 8.50 5.95
N ALA A 30 7.75 9.26 7.02
CA ALA A 30 6.92 8.91 8.16
C ALA A 30 5.66 9.78 8.21
N LEU A 31 4.53 9.15 8.53
CA LEU A 31 3.26 9.83 8.77
C LEU A 31 3.03 9.89 10.28
N PHE A 32 2.90 11.09 10.81
CA PHE A 32 2.63 11.32 12.22
C PHE A 32 1.22 11.85 12.42
N GLY A 33 0.62 11.51 13.53
CA GLY A 33 -0.67 12.02 13.95
C GLY A 33 -1.21 11.18 15.10
N HIS A 34 -2.22 11.71 15.77
CA HIS A 34 -2.91 11.00 16.83
C HIS A 34 -3.76 9.85 16.26
N SER A 35 -4.17 8.94 17.12
CA SER A 35 -5.09 7.87 16.77
C SER A 35 -6.39 8.46 16.17
N GLY A 36 -6.86 7.88 15.07
CA GLY A 36 -8.07 8.38 14.38
C GLY A 36 -7.82 9.52 13.41
N SER A 37 -6.56 9.90 13.17
CA SER A 37 -6.25 10.98 12.21
C SER A 37 -6.27 10.55 10.74
N GLY A 38 -6.49 9.26 10.46
CA GLY A 38 -6.56 8.75 9.09
C GLY A 38 -5.27 8.18 8.55
N LYS A 39 -4.22 8.00 9.37
CA LYS A 39 -2.92 7.45 8.93
C LYS A 39 -3.07 6.06 8.31
N SER A 40 -3.75 5.16 8.99
CA SER A 40 -3.96 3.78 8.50
C SER A 40 -4.80 3.78 7.22
N THR A 41 -5.82 4.62 7.15
CA THR A 41 -6.66 4.75 5.95
C THR A 41 -5.83 5.25 4.77
N CYS A 42 -4.96 6.22 4.99
CA CYS A 42 -4.05 6.72 3.96
C CYS A 42 -3.17 5.59 3.39
N LEU A 43 -2.54 4.81 4.26
CA LEU A 43 -1.71 3.67 3.85
C LEU A 43 -2.52 2.62 3.09
N ARG A 44 -3.74 2.33 3.53
CA ARG A 44 -4.62 1.37 2.85
C ARG A 44 -5.02 1.85 1.47
N CYS A 45 -5.29 3.13 1.31
CA CYS A 45 -5.58 3.71 0.00
C CYS A 45 -4.38 3.62 -0.94
N ILE A 46 -3.17 3.84 -0.45
CA ILE A 46 -1.94 3.68 -1.26
C ILE A 46 -1.78 2.24 -1.71
N ALA A 47 -2.04 1.30 -0.83
CA ALA A 47 -1.90 -0.13 -1.13
C ALA A 47 -3.04 -0.69 -1.98
N GLY A 48 -4.13 0.05 -2.15
CA GLY A 48 -5.32 -0.40 -2.87
C GLY A 48 -6.25 -1.29 -2.05
N LEU A 49 -6.01 -1.39 -0.73
CA LEU A 49 -6.89 -2.14 0.18
C LEU A 49 -8.19 -1.41 0.47
N GLU A 50 -8.21 -0.11 0.23
CA GLU A 50 -9.41 0.71 0.21
C GLU A 50 -9.43 1.54 -1.07
N LYS A 51 -10.61 1.66 -1.68
CA LYS A 51 -10.81 2.47 -2.87
C LYS A 51 -11.50 3.77 -2.48
N ALA A 52 -10.79 4.88 -2.54
CA ALA A 52 -11.40 6.19 -2.37
C ALA A 52 -12.21 6.54 -3.62
N ALA A 53 -13.39 7.15 -3.43
CA ALA A 53 -14.25 7.56 -4.54
C ALA A 53 -13.56 8.60 -5.43
N GLU A 54 -12.82 9.52 -4.82
CA GLU A 54 -11.94 10.45 -5.50
C GLU A 54 -10.51 10.14 -5.08
N GLY A 55 -9.70 9.63 -5.98
CA GLY A 55 -8.34 9.25 -5.64
C GLY A 55 -7.40 9.27 -6.82
N GLU A 56 -6.16 9.59 -6.53
CA GLU A 56 -5.04 9.50 -7.46
C GLU A 56 -3.82 9.02 -6.71
N VAL A 57 -3.21 7.95 -7.20
CA VAL A 57 -1.96 7.42 -6.67
C VAL A 57 -1.01 7.19 -7.84
N THR A 58 0.09 7.90 -7.82
CA THR A 58 1.16 7.73 -8.80
C THR A 58 2.48 7.60 -8.06
N ILE A 59 3.26 6.58 -8.38
CA ILE A 59 4.56 6.36 -7.78
C ILE A 59 5.60 6.13 -8.87
N ASN A 60 6.64 6.95 -8.87
CA ASN A 60 7.76 6.88 -9.80
C ASN A 60 7.32 6.69 -11.25
N GLY A 61 6.30 7.46 -11.66
CA GLY A 61 5.74 7.43 -13.01
C GLY A 61 4.69 6.36 -13.28
N GLU A 62 4.43 5.47 -12.33
CA GLU A 62 3.42 4.42 -12.46
C GLU A 62 2.14 4.83 -11.74
N THR A 63 1.01 4.80 -12.42
CA THR A 63 -0.29 5.17 -11.85
C THR A 63 -1.00 3.93 -11.32
N TRP A 64 -1.33 3.94 -10.02
CA TRP A 64 -2.04 2.85 -9.36
C TRP A 64 -3.54 3.12 -9.20
N GLN A 65 -3.92 4.39 -9.14
CA GLN A 65 -5.31 4.81 -9.14
C GLN A 65 -5.45 6.16 -9.81
N ASP A 66 -6.48 6.31 -10.62
CA ASP A 66 -6.91 7.60 -11.15
C ASP A 66 -8.42 7.54 -11.36
N SER A 67 -9.16 8.09 -10.42
CA SER A 67 -10.64 8.06 -10.45
C SER A 67 -11.23 8.82 -11.62
N ARG A 68 -10.52 9.83 -12.13
CA ARG A 68 -10.98 10.59 -13.30
C ARG A 68 -10.97 9.77 -14.58
N HIS A 69 -10.09 8.76 -14.65
CA HIS A 69 -9.97 7.86 -15.79
C HIS A 69 -10.47 6.45 -15.49
N ASN A 70 -11.16 6.30 -14.35
CA ASN A 70 -11.69 5.01 -13.89
C ASN A 70 -10.62 3.91 -13.82
N LEU A 71 -9.41 4.28 -13.40
CA LEU A 71 -8.28 3.37 -13.27
C LEU A 71 -8.09 2.98 -11.81
N PHE A 72 -8.03 1.69 -11.56
CA PHE A 72 -7.72 1.15 -10.24
C PHE A 72 -6.97 -0.17 -10.39
N VAL A 73 -5.68 -0.15 -10.04
CA VAL A 73 -4.86 -1.35 -10.07
C VAL A 73 -5.10 -2.14 -8.78
N ALA A 74 -5.44 -3.42 -8.92
CA ALA A 74 -5.70 -4.28 -7.77
C ALA A 74 -4.47 -4.35 -6.84
N PRO A 75 -4.66 -4.50 -5.51
CA PRO A 75 -3.53 -4.50 -4.56
C PRO A 75 -2.43 -5.50 -4.91
N HIS A 76 -2.80 -6.71 -5.32
CA HIS A 76 -1.84 -7.76 -5.65
C HIS A 76 -1.01 -7.49 -6.92
N ARG A 77 -1.40 -6.49 -7.71
CA ARG A 77 -0.68 -6.07 -8.91
C ARG A 77 0.16 -4.82 -8.69
N ARG A 78 0.07 -4.21 -7.50
CA ARG A 78 0.90 -3.07 -7.14
C ARG A 78 2.24 -3.58 -6.61
N ALA A 79 3.34 -3.03 -7.12
CA ALA A 79 4.69 -3.41 -6.68
C ALA A 79 4.99 -2.81 -5.31
N LEU A 80 4.44 -3.41 -4.26
CA LEU A 80 4.61 -2.95 -2.88
C LEU A 80 4.60 -4.12 -1.90
N GLY A 81 5.15 -3.88 -0.72
CA GLY A 81 4.94 -4.71 0.45
C GLY A 81 4.13 -3.94 1.50
N TYR A 82 3.22 -4.59 2.16
CA TYR A 82 2.39 -3.98 3.19
C TYR A 82 2.55 -4.73 4.50
N VAL A 83 2.98 -4.01 5.53
CA VAL A 83 3.12 -4.56 6.88
C VAL A 83 1.91 -4.12 7.71
N PHE A 84 1.08 -5.08 8.07
CA PHE A 84 -0.09 -4.84 8.89
C PHE A 84 0.31 -4.58 10.34
N GLN A 85 -0.56 -3.90 11.08
CA GLN A 85 -0.38 -3.70 12.51
C GLN A 85 -0.34 -5.02 13.27
N ASP A 86 -1.15 -6.00 12.85
CA ASP A 86 -1.14 -7.35 13.38
C ASP A 86 -0.19 -8.24 12.55
N ALA A 87 0.30 -9.31 13.16
CA ALA A 87 1.29 -10.19 12.53
C ALA A 87 0.77 -10.92 11.28
N ASN A 88 -0.53 -11.24 11.22
CA ASN A 88 -1.19 -11.90 10.09
C ASN A 88 -0.50 -13.19 9.62
N LEU A 89 -0.03 -13.98 10.57
CA LEU A 89 0.61 -15.27 10.28
C LEU A 89 -0.43 -16.38 10.13
N PHE A 90 -0.11 -17.35 9.28
CA PHE A 90 -0.89 -18.59 9.21
C PHE A 90 -0.56 -19.43 10.43
N ARG A 91 -1.50 -19.55 11.36
CA ARG A 91 -1.30 -20.25 12.64
C ARG A 91 -1.02 -21.74 12.50
N HIS A 92 -1.50 -22.35 11.43
CA HIS A 92 -1.30 -23.77 11.14
C HIS A 92 0.05 -24.08 10.49
N LEU A 93 0.83 -23.05 10.16
CA LEU A 93 2.14 -23.18 9.56
C LEU A 93 3.25 -22.80 10.53
N THR A 94 4.42 -23.44 10.36
CA THR A 94 5.63 -23.05 11.07
C THR A 94 6.12 -21.68 10.59
N VAL A 95 7.06 -21.09 11.32
CA VAL A 95 7.72 -19.83 10.89
C VAL A 95 8.32 -19.99 9.50
N ARG A 96 9.06 -21.08 9.27
CA ARG A 96 9.68 -21.34 7.97
C ARG A 96 8.64 -21.42 6.85
N ARG A 97 7.53 -22.10 7.07
CA ARG A 97 6.47 -22.24 6.07
C ARG A 97 5.73 -20.94 5.83
N ASN A 98 5.56 -20.09 6.85
CA ASN A 98 5.04 -18.75 6.65
C ASN A 98 5.93 -17.92 5.73
N LEU A 99 7.23 -17.95 5.95
CA LEU A 99 8.19 -17.26 5.09
C LEU A 99 8.21 -17.83 3.67
N ALA A 100 8.19 -19.15 3.55
CA ALA A 100 8.20 -19.84 2.27
C ALA A 100 6.94 -19.56 1.44
N PHE A 101 5.81 -19.31 2.08
CA PHE A 101 4.53 -19.07 1.41
C PHE A 101 4.62 -17.92 0.40
N GLY A 102 5.16 -16.78 0.82
CA GLY A 102 5.35 -15.65 -0.08
C GLY A 102 6.43 -15.90 -1.13
N LEU A 103 7.54 -16.52 -0.72
CA LEU A 103 8.66 -16.78 -1.60
C LEU A 103 8.30 -17.71 -2.77
N LYS A 104 7.46 -18.70 -2.53
CA LYS A 104 7.01 -19.64 -3.57
C LYS A 104 6.14 -19.00 -4.65
N ARG A 105 5.58 -17.81 -4.39
CA ARG A 105 4.73 -17.08 -5.34
C ARG A 105 5.51 -16.15 -6.26
N ILE A 106 6.81 -16.04 -6.04
CA ILE A 106 7.70 -15.20 -6.83
C ILE A 106 8.53 -16.10 -7.75
N ALA A 107 8.67 -15.71 -9.03
CA ALA A 107 9.53 -16.42 -9.96
C ALA A 107 10.95 -16.51 -9.40
N ALA A 108 11.60 -17.66 -9.58
CA ALA A 108 12.93 -17.89 -9.00
C ALA A 108 13.94 -16.80 -9.39
N ALA A 109 13.86 -16.31 -10.61
CA ALA A 109 14.76 -15.24 -11.10
C ALA A 109 14.51 -13.87 -10.41
N GLU A 110 13.35 -13.69 -9.80
CA GLU A 110 12.99 -12.43 -9.12
C GLU A 110 13.20 -12.50 -7.61
N ARG A 111 13.55 -13.66 -7.08
CA ARG A 111 13.78 -13.83 -5.65
C ARG A 111 15.05 -13.14 -5.22
N ARG A 112 14.95 -12.33 -4.18
CA ARG A 112 16.09 -11.60 -3.60
C ARG A 112 16.50 -12.13 -2.24
N VAL A 113 15.74 -13.07 -1.70
CA VAL A 113 15.94 -13.67 -0.37
C VAL A 113 15.88 -15.19 -0.51
N GLU A 114 16.78 -15.89 0.16
CA GLU A 114 16.77 -17.33 0.21
C GLU A 114 16.44 -17.80 1.63
N LEU A 115 15.74 -18.92 1.72
CA LEU A 115 15.48 -19.61 2.99
C LEU A 115 16.47 -20.75 3.14
N GLU A 116 17.23 -20.71 4.23
CA GLU A 116 18.12 -21.80 4.62
C GLU A 116 17.41 -22.87 5.44
#